data_fd40a5c62251587abf9ca358175275eb
#
_entry.id   fd40a5c62251587abf9ca358175275eb
#
_cell.length_a   1.000
_cell.length_b   1.000
_cell.length_c   1.000
_cell.angle_alpha   90.00
_cell.angle_beta   90.00
_cell.angle_gamma   90.00
#
_symmetry.space_group_name_H-M   'P 1'
#
loop_
_entity.id
_entity.type
_entity.pdbx_description
1 polymer ?
#
loop_
_entity_poly.entity_id
_entity_poly.type
_entity_poly.pdbx_seq_one_letter_code
_entity_poly.pdbx_strand_id
1 'polypeptide(L)'
;MSKQVIYHGSYCIVDKPEIREGKFTKDFGIGFYCTILEEQAIKWASKYDRVVVNKYEYNENNSLKIKNFVMMSEEWLDFIIDCRSGKKHDYDIVIGAMADDQIYNYITDLIDGNITREAFWELAKFRHPTHQITFCTDKALECVKFIGIEEK
;
A
#
# COMPACT_ATOMS: atom_id res chain seq x y z
N MET A 1 -16.64 16.99 0.48
CA MET A 1 -15.32 16.51 0.09
C MET A 1 -14.52 16.15 1.34
N SER A 2 -14.05 14.94 1.42
CA SER A 2 -13.28 14.53 2.58
C SER A 2 -11.79 14.77 2.33
N LYS A 3 -11.16 15.45 3.29
CA LYS A 3 -9.72 15.61 3.34
C LYS A 3 -9.19 14.70 4.41
N GLN A 4 -8.11 14.02 4.13
CA GLN A 4 -7.51 13.09 5.07
C GLN A 4 -6.00 13.24 5.05
N VAL A 5 -5.39 13.17 6.23
CA VAL A 5 -3.93 13.16 6.32
C VAL A 5 -3.46 11.73 6.11
N ILE A 6 -2.50 11.57 5.21
CA ILE A 6 -1.87 10.28 4.93
C ILE A 6 -0.35 10.43 5.09
N TYR A 7 0.32 9.31 5.26
CA TYR A 7 1.74 9.26 5.62
C TYR A 7 2.52 8.35 4.70
N HIS A 8 3.76 8.72 4.43
CA HIS A 8 4.70 7.89 3.69
C HIS A 8 6.03 7.87 4.44
N GLY A 9 6.45 6.68 4.87
CA GLY A 9 7.71 6.49 5.57
C GLY A 9 8.87 6.31 4.60
N SER A 10 9.95 7.06 4.82
CA SER A 10 11.12 7.02 3.94
C SER A 10 12.38 7.42 4.73
N TYR A 11 13.50 7.47 4.04
CA TYR A 11 14.76 7.97 4.58
C TYR A 11 15.01 9.43 4.20
N CYS A 12 14.12 10.02 3.42
CA CYS A 12 14.28 11.39 2.91
C CYS A 12 12.92 12.09 2.79
N ILE A 13 12.99 13.38 2.55
CA ILE A 13 11.80 14.19 2.29
C ILE A 13 11.32 13.89 0.87
N VAL A 14 10.03 13.57 0.75
CA VAL A 14 9.39 13.29 -0.53
C VAL A 14 8.27 14.32 -0.73
N ASP A 15 8.65 15.54 -1.06
CA ASP A 15 7.71 16.64 -1.26
C ASP A 15 7.00 16.60 -2.61
N LYS A 16 7.59 15.88 -3.58
CA LYS A 16 7.01 15.67 -4.90
C LYS A 16 6.97 14.18 -5.21
N PRO A 17 5.91 13.49 -4.76
CA PRO A 17 5.80 12.04 -5.02
C PRO A 17 5.83 11.73 -6.51
N GLU A 18 6.50 10.63 -6.84
CA GLU A 18 6.60 10.13 -8.20
C GLU A 18 6.28 8.64 -8.22
N ILE A 19 5.71 8.20 -9.33
CA ILE A 19 5.50 6.78 -9.56
C ILE A 19 6.74 6.23 -10.21
N ARG A 20 7.41 5.31 -9.52
CA ARG A 20 8.65 4.71 -10.00
C ARG A 20 8.44 3.23 -10.25
N GLU A 21 8.90 2.77 -11.41
CA GLU A 21 8.94 1.35 -11.70
C GLU A 21 10.07 0.72 -10.92
N GLY A 22 9.72 -0.25 -10.07
CA GLY A 22 10.69 -1.01 -9.29
C GLY A 22 10.93 -2.37 -9.90
N LYS A 23 12.00 -3.02 -9.45
CA LYS A 23 12.33 -4.39 -9.84
C LYS A 23 11.39 -5.41 -9.22
N PHE A 24 10.75 -5.04 -8.11
CA PHE A 24 9.93 -5.95 -7.32
C PHE A 24 8.48 -5.59 -7.46
N THR A 25 7.66 -6.61 -7.57
CA THR A 25 6.22 -6.47 -7.57
C THR A 25 5.73 -6.23 -6.15
N LYS A 26 4.87 -5.25 -5.99
CA LYS A 26 4.28 -4.91 -4.69
C LYS A 26 2.82 -5.34 -4.66
N ASP A 27 2.21 -5.29 -3.48
CA ASP A 27 0.86 -5.79 -3.24
C ASP A 27 -0.18 -5.22 -4.20
N PHE A 28 -0.13 -3.92 -4.47
CA PHE A 28 -1.08 -3.25 -5.36
C PHE A 28 -0.42 -2.78 -6.66
N GLY A 29 0.73 -3.36 -6.98
CA GLY A 29 1.45 -3.04 -8.20
C GLY A 29 2.33 -1.82 -8.08
N ILE A 30 2.68 -1.24 -9.22
CA ILE A 30 3.53 -0.06 -9.29
C ILE A 30 2.75 1.16 -8.80
N GLY A 31 3.34 1.95 -7.91
CA GLY A 31 2.68 3.13 -7.40
C GLY A 31 3.44 3.78 -6.26
N PHE A 32 2.88 4.89 -5.78
CA PHE A 32 3.37 5.59 -4.59
C PHE A 32 2.51 5.16 -3.41
N TYR A 33 3.13 4.57 -2.40
CA TYR A 33 2.42 3.92 -1.29
C TYR A 33 2.38 4.81 -0.04
N CYS A 34 1.17 5.04 0.47
CA CYS A 34 0.92 5.77 1.70
C CYS A 34 0.04 4.95 2.64
N THR A 35 -0.18 5.47 3.83
CA THR A 35 -1.09 4.87 4.82
C THR A 35 -1.76 5.97 5.63
N ILE A 36 -2.95 5.69 6.14
CA ILE A 36 -3.62 6.58 7.11
C ILE A 36 -3.08 6.37 8.53
N LEU A 37 -2.27 5.31 8.74
CA LEU A 37 -1.73 4.95 10.03
C LEU A 37 -0.29 5.44 10.16
N GLU A 38 -0.08 6.50 10.94
CA GLU A 38 1.26 7.07 11.13
C GLU A 38 2.25 6.01 11.61
N GLU A 39 1.84 5.15 12.52
CA GLU A 39 2.69 4.08 13.05
C GLU A 39 3.18 3.13 11.95
N GLN A 40 2.34 2.88 10.96
CA GLN A 40 2.72 2.03 9.83
C GLN A 40 3.80 2.70 8.98
N ALA A 41 3.69 4.01 8.77
CA ALA A 41 4.70 4.77 8.04
C ALA A 41 6.03 4.77 8.78
N ILE A 42 5.99 4.92 10.10
CA ILE A 42 7.19 4.84 10.94
C ILE A 42 7.84 3.46 10.78
N LYS A 43 7.04 2.41 10.83
CA LYS A 43 7.52 1.04 10.68
C LYS A 43 8.19 0.83 9.32
N TRP A 44 7.59 1.35 8.25
CA TRP A 44 8.18 1.25 6.91
C TRP A 44 9.55 1.92 6.84
N ALA A 45 9.70 3.07 7.51
CA ALA A 45 10.95 3.83 7.49
C ALA A 45 12.01 3.28 8.46
N SER A 46 11.62 2.45 9.42
CA SER A 46 12.51 1.96 10.49
C SER A 46 13.68 1.13 10.00
N LYS A 47 13.62 0.62 8.79
CA LYS A 47 14.73 -0.13 8.17
C LYS A 47 15.87 0.79 7.72
N TYR A 48 15.65 2.10 7.71
CA TYR A 48 16.64 3.08 7.30
C TYR A 48 17.30 3.72 8.53
N ASP A 49 18.50 4.27 8.37
CA ASP A 49 19.19 5.00 9.45
C ASP A 49 18.46 6.28 9.81
N ARG A 50 17.86 6.92 8.82
CA ARG A 50 17.06 8.13 9.01
C ARG A 50 15.60 7.80 8.80
N VAL A 51 14.77 8.07 9.81
CA VAL A 51 13.34 7.79 9.76
C VAL A 51 12.57 9.09 9.52
N VAL A 52 12.07 9.26 8.31
CA VAL A 52 11.31 10.44 7.90
C VAL A 52 9.88 10.04 7.60
N VAL A 53 8.94 10.63 8.31
CA VAL A 53 7.52 10.44 8.03
C VAL A 53 7.04 11.65 7.24
N ASN A 54 6.77 11.44 5.96
CA ASN A 54 6.22 12.45 5.08
C ASN A 54 4.71 12.51 5.26
N LYS A 55 4.17 13.71 5.36
CA LYS A 55 2.74 13.93 5.59
C LYS A 55 2.11 14.62 4.39
N TYR A 56 0.96 14.13 3.99
CA TYR A 56 0.22 14.66 2.85
C TYR A 56 -1.24 14.84 3.21
N GLU A 57 -1.87 15.80 2.54
CA GLU A 57 -3.31 15.95 2.55
C GLU A 57 -3.85 15.25 1.29
N TYR A 58 -4.72 14.27 1.48
CA TYR A 58 -5.36 13.55 0.39
C TYR A 58 -6.75 14.12 0.17
N ASN A 59 -7.01 14.58 -1.05
CA ASN A 59 -8.31 15.11 -1.46
C ASN A 59 -8.92 14.11 -2.45
N GLU A 60 -9.98 13.43 -2.02
CA GLU A 60 -10.63 12.43 -2.84
C GLU A 60 -11.21 13.06 -4.12
N ASN A 61 -11.00 12.38 -5.24
CA ASN A 61 -11.52 12.78 -6.54
C ASN A 61 -12.31 11.62 -7.15
N ASN A 62 -13.63 11.75 -7.15
CA ASN A 62 -14.52 10.68 -7.60
C ASN A 62 -14.46 10.41 -9.11
N SER A 63 -13.80 11.27 -9.89
CA SER A 63 -13.61 11.03 -11.32
C SER A 63 -12.52 9.98 -11.61
N LEU A 64 -11.74 9.62 -10.61
CA LEU A 64 -10.70 8.61 -10.73
C LEU A 64 -11.26 7.21 -10.50
N LYS A 65 -10.57 6.21 -11.06
CA LYS A 65 -10.89 4.81 -10.79
C LYS A 65 -10.25 4.40 -9.48
N ILE A 66 -11.07 4.25 -8.45
CA ILE A 66 -10.62 3.91 -7.10
C ILE A 66 -11.16 2.53 -6.74
N LYS A 67 -10.25 1.63 -6.33
CA LYS A 67 -10.64 0.34 -5.79
C LYS A 67 -10.38 0.34 -4.30
N ASN A 68 -11.43 0.13 -3.52
CA ASN A 68 -11.33 0.08 -2.06
C ASN A 68 -11.67 -1.32 -1.57
N PHE A 69 -10.68 -2.03 -1.04
CA PHE A 69 -10.89 -3.32 -0.39
C PHE A 69 -11.17 -3.06 1.08
N VAL A 70 -12.44 -3.15 1.47
CA VAL A 70 -12.87 -2.85 2.84
C VAL A 70 -12.26 -3.84 3.84
N MET A 71 -11.96 -5.06 3.39
CA MET A 71 -11.44 -6.13 4.24
C MET A 71 -10.55 -7.06 3.43
N MET A 72 -9.77 -7.87 4.12
CA MET A 72 -9.05 -8.97 3.49
C MET A 72 -10.10 -10.00 3.04
N SER A 73 -10.20 -10.18 1.73
CA SER A 73 -11.20 -11.05 1.11
C SER A 73 -10.53 -11.88 0.01
N GLU A 74 -11.27 -12.82 -0.57
CA GLU A 74 -10.78 -13.56 -1.72
C GLU A 74 -10.43 -12.61 -2.88
N GLU A 75 -11.25 -11.58 -3.09
CA GLU A 75 -10.99 -10.56 -4.11
C GLU A 75 -9.68 -9.82 -3.83
N TRP A 76 -9.45 -9.42 -2.58
CA TRP A 76 -8.22 -8.77 -2.16
C TRP A 76 -7.01 -9.68 -2.40
N LEU A 77 -7.13 -10.94 -1.99
CA LEU A 77 -6.06 -11.92 -2.16
C LEU A 77 -5.72 -12.14 -3.63
N ASP A 78 -6.74 -12.34 -4.46
CA ASP A 78 -6.56 -12.53 -5.90
C ASP A 78 -5.89 -11.32 -6.54
N PHE A 79 -6.29 -10.12 -6.12
CA PHE A 79 -5.70 -8.88 -6.64
C PHE A 79 -4.20 -8.80 -6.31
N ILE A 80 -3.83 -9.11 -5.06
CA ILE A 80 -2.42 -9.08 -4.64
C ILE A 80 -1.61 -10.13 -5.42
N ILE A 81 -2.13 -11.33 -5.54
CA ILE A 81 -1.46 -12.39 -6.30
C ILE A 81 -1.24 -11.96 -7.75
N ASP A 82 -2.25 -11.36 -8.38
CA ASP A 82 -2.15 -10.88 -9.75
C ASP A 82 -1.09 -9.78 -9.87
N CYS A 83 -1.09 -8.82 -8.95
CA CYS A 83 -0.11 -7.73 -8.98
C CYS A 83 1.32 -8.25 -8.78
N ARG A 84 1.51 -9.19 -7.86
CA ARG A 84 2.83 -9.79 -7.62
C ARG A 84 3.29 -10.66 -8.78
N SER A 85 2.35 -11.18 -9.56
CA SER A 85 2.64 -11.96 -10.76
C SER A 85 2.91 -11.10 -11.99
N GLY A 86 2.87 -9.78 -11.84
CA GLY A 86 3.18 -8.84 -12.90
C GLY A 86 1.98 -8.39 -13.71
N LYS A 87 0.77 -8.79 -13.35
CA LYS A 87 -0.43 -8.32 -14.03
C LYS A 87 -0.66 -6.85 -13.72
N LYS A 88 -1.00 -6.09 -14.73
CA LYS A 88 -1.30 -4.66 -14.59
C LYS A 88 -2.81 -4.47 -14.45
N HIS A 89 -3.17 -3.45 -13.68
CA HIS A 89 -4.57 -3.04 -13.55
C HIS A 89 -4.72 -1.59 -14.00
N ASP A 90 -5.94 -1.13 -14.14
CA ASP A 90 -6.23 0.22 -14.63
C ASP A 90 -6.79 1.15 -13.55
N TYR A 91 -6.65 0.79 -12.27
CA TYR A 91 -7.07 1.67 -11.18
C TYR A 91 -6.07 2.81 -11.00
N ASP A 92 -6.59 3.98 -10.69
CA ASP A 92 -5.76 5.14 -10.33
C ASP A 92 -5.30 5.04 -8.89
N ILE A 93 -6.19 4.58 -8.01
CA ILE A 93 -5.92 4.46 -6.57
C ILE A 93 -6.43 3.11 -6.08
N VAL A 94 -5.62 2.42 -5.28
CA VAL A 94 -6.03 1.17 -4.63
C VAL A 94 -5.85 1.34 -3.12
N ILE A 95 -6.92 1.07 -2.38
CA ILE A 95 -6.95 1.21 -0.92
C ILE A 95 -7.29 -0.15 -0.32
N GLY A 96 -6.60 -0.56 0.73
CA GLY A 96 -6.94 -1.81 1.38
C GLY A 96 -5.94 -2.22 2.45
N ALA A 97 -6.12 -3.43 2.96
CA ALA A 97 -5.20 -4.02 3.91
C ALA A 97 -3.84 -4.26 3.25
N MET A 98 -2.80 -4.02 3.99
CA MET A 98 -1.43 -4.30 3.56
C MET A 98 -1.07 -5.71 4.00
N ALA A 99 -0.33 -6.42 3.17
CA ALA A 99 0.29 -7.67 3.59
C ALA A 99 1.51 -7.32 4.43
N ASP A 100 1.41 -7.53 5.75
CA ASP A 100 2.57 -7.36 6.64
C ASP A 100 3.59 -8.49 6.37
N ASP A 101 4.70 -8.50 7.11
CA ASP A 101 5.79 -9.44 6.85
C ASP A 101 5.33 -10.91 6.84
N GLN A 102 4.44 -11.27 7.76
CA GLN A 102 3.96 -12.66 7.84
C GLN A 102 2.92 -12.96 6.77
N ILE A 103 1.96 -12.06 6.56
CA ILE A 103 0.98 -12.21 5.49
C ILE A 103 1.69 -12.27 4.13
N TYR A 104 2.73 -11.43 3.96
CA TYR A 104 3.55 -11.46 2.75
C TYR A 104 4.13 -12.86 2.51
N ASN A 105 4.70 -13.47 3.55
CA ASN A 105 5.29 -14.79 3.44
C ASN A 105 4.24 -15.87 3.16
N TYR A 106 3.06 -15.77 3.77
CA TYR A 106 1.96 -16.71 3.51
C TYR A 106 1.49 -16.61 2.06
N ILE A 107 1.41 -15.40 1.51
CA ILE A 107 1.03 -15.22 0.11
C ILE A 107 2.10 -15.81 -0.81
N THR A 108 3.37 -15.62 -0.49
CA THR A 108 4.48 -16.23 -1.23
C THR A 108 4.34 -17.74 -1.23
N ASP A 109 4.09 -18.34 -0.07
CA ASP A 109 3.90 -19.78 0.05
C ASP A 109 2.71 -20.26 -0.77
N LEU A 110 1.64 -19.49 -0.80
CA LEU A 110 0.46 -19.81 -1.60
C LEU A 110 0.78 -19.75 -3.10
N ILE A 111 1.47 -18.71 -3.55
CA ILE A 111 1.87 -18.58 -4.96
C ILE A 111 2.78 -19.74 -5.37
N ASP A 112 3.69 -20.13 -4.50
CA ASP A 112 4.63 -21.22 -4.77
C ASP A 112 4.01 -22.60 -4.64
N GLY A 113 2.75 -22.69 -4.23
CA GLY A 113 2.05 -23.96 -4.08
C GLY A 113 2.38 -24.73 -2.80
N ASN A 114 3.04 -24.09 -1.83
CA ASN A 114 3.44 -24.72 -0.58
C ASN A 114 2.31 -24.81 0.44
N ILE A 115 1.29 -23.96 0.31
CA ILE A 115 0.09 -24.02 1.15
C ILE A 115 -1.16 -23.84 0.28
N THR A 116 -2.31 -24.28 0.80
CA THR A 116 -3.60 -24.10 0.15
C THR A 116 -4.21 -22.75 0.54
N ARG A 117 -5.23 -22.30 -0.21
CA ARG A 117 -5.99 -21.10 0.17
C ARG A 117 -6.63 -21.25 1.55
N GLU A 118 -7.14 -22.44 1.84
CA GLU A 118 -7.73 -22.72 3.15
C GLU A 118 -6.71 -22.54 4.26
N ALA A 119 -5.50 -23.06 4.07
CA ALA A 119 -4.41 -22.89 5.04
C ALA A 119 -4.01 -21.42 5.17
N PHE A 120 -3.96 -20.68 4.05
CA PHE A 120 -3.66 -19.27 4.07
C PHE A 120 -4.65 -18.52 4.98
N TRP A 121 -5.95 -18.75 4.78
CA TRP A 121 -6.97 -18.03 5.56
C TRP A 121 -6.95 -18.42 7.04
N GLU A 122 -6.62 -19.67 7.36
CA GLU A 122 -6.44 -20.09 8.75
C GLU A 122 -5.29 -19.34 9.43
N LEU A 123 -4.18 -19.16 8.71
CA LEU A 123 -3.03 -18.43 9.24
C LEU A 123 -3.31 -16.93 9.32
N ALA A 124 -4.02 -16.38 8.36
CA ALA A 124 -4.27 -14.94 8.27
C ALA A 124 -5.31 -14.43 9.26
N LYS A 125 -6.21 -15.28 9.75
CA LYS A 125 -7.32 -14.85 10.62
C LYS A 125 -6.87 -14.26 11.94
N PHE A 126 -5.65 -14.53 12.37
CA PHE A 126 -5.10 -14.00 13.62
C PHE A 126 -4.34 -12.69 13.40
N ARG A 127 -4.36 -12.15 12.20
CA ARG A 127 -3.62 -10.94 11.89
C ARG A 127 -4.52 -9.72 11.97
N HIS A 128 -3.95 -8.64 12.53
CA HIS A 128 -4.64 -7.36 12.56
C HIS A 128 -4.53 -6.73 11.18
N PRO A 129 -5.63 -6.21 10.65
CA PRO A 129 -5.58 -5.50 9.38
C PRO A 129 -4.72 -4.25 9.52
N THR A 130 -3.86 -4.04 8.56
CA THR A 130 -3.09 -2.82 8.38
C THR A 130 -3.74 -2.04 7.24
N HIS A 131 -3.15 -0.93 6.84
CA HIS A 131 -3.75 -0.08 5.82
C HIS A 131 -2.70 0.45 4.86
N GLN A 132 -3.06 0.48 3.58
CA GLN A 132 -2.28 1.20 2.59
C GLN A 132 -3.21 1.84 1.57
N ILE A 133 -2.77 2.96 1.05
CA ILE A 133 -3.39 3.64 -0.07
C ILE A 133 -2.31 3.88 -1.11
N THR A 134 -2.52 3.37 -2.31
CA THR A 134 -1.52 3.37 -3.38
C THR A 134 -1.99 4.23 -4.53
N PHE A 135 -1.17 5.20 -4.90
CA PHE A 135 -1.43 6.08 -6.04
C PHE A 135 -0.69 5.49 -7.24
N CYS A 136 -1.44 5.00 -8.21
CA CYS A 136 -0.90 4.17 -9.29
C CYS A 136 -0.67 4.94 -10.60
N THR A 137 -1.16 6.18 -10.70
CA THR A 137 -1.03 7.02 -11.89
C THR A 137 -0.61 8.43 -11.51
N ASP A 138 -0.01 9.15 -12.46
CA ASP A 138 0.34 10.56 -12.22
C ASP A 138 -0.90 11.40 -11.94
N LYS A 139 -2.01 11.06 -12.58
CA LYS A 139 -3.30 11.72 -12.33
C LYS A 139 -3.76 11.54 -10.88
N ALA A 140 -3.52 10.37 -10.31
CA ALA A 140 -3.85 10.11 -8.92
C ALA A 140 -3.00 10.93 -7.95
N LEU A 141 -1.74 11.20 -8.30
CA LEU A 141 -0.85 12.00 -7.47
C LEU A 141 -1.30 13.45 -7.34
N GLU A 142 -2.15 13.93 -8.24
CA GLU A 142 -2.71 15.28 -8.13
C GLU A 142 -3.63 15.42 -6.91
N CYS A 143 -4.09 14.30 -6.35
CA CYS A 143 -4.93 14.28 -5.14
C CYS A 143 -4.11 14.44 -3.85
N VAL A 144 -2.78 14.45 -3.95
CA VAL A 144 -1.88 14.41 -2.81
C VAL A 144 -1.13 15.74 -2.71
N LYS A 145 -1.24 16.39 -1.55
CA LYS A 145 -0.55 17.65 -1.30
C LYS A 145 0.39 17.47 -0.11
N PHE A 146 1.68 17.72 -0.33
CA PHE A 146 2.68 17.64 0.74
C PHE A 146 2.43 18.74 1.77
N ILE A 147 2.38 18.39 3.06
CA ILE A 147 2.13 19.34 4.14
C ILE A 147 3.24 19.39 5.20
N GLY A 148 4.19 18.49 5.15
CA GLY A 148 5.33 18.54 6.07
C GLY A 148 5.92 17.16 6.35
N ILE A 149 6.89 17.17 7.24
CA ILE A 149 7.55 15.94 7.67
C ILE A 149 7.65 15.88 9.18
N GLU A 150 7.91 14.67 9.68
CA GLU A 150 8.31 14.45 11.05
C GLU A 150 9.47 13.48 11.01
N GLU A 151 10.58 13.85 11.62
CA GLU A 151 11.76 12.98 11.70
C GLU A 151 11.81 12.33 13.08
N LYS A 152 11.97 11.01 13.11
CA LYS A 152 11.94 10.23 14.35
C LYS A 152 13.33 9.73 14.74
#